data_baafb7deb5e197ff7b5977ce6c632dc5
#
_entry.id   baafb7deb5e197ff7b5977ce6c632dc5
#
_cell.length_a   1.000
_cell.length_b   1.000
_cell.length_c   1.000
_cell.angle_alpha   90.00
_cell.angle_beta   90.00
_cell.angle_gamma   90.00
#
_symmetry.space_group_name_H-M   'P 1'
#
loop_
_entity.id
_entity.type
_entity.pdbx_description
1 polymer ?
#
loop_
_entity_poly.entity_id
_entity_poly.type
_entity_poly.pdbx_seq_one_letter_code
_entity_poly.pdbx_strand_id
1 'polypeptide(L)'
;MKQKVSVPFMLLGILFNVCLIAANLLETKVIQVFGITVTAGLLVFPISYIINDCIAEVWGFRKARLIIWSGFAMNFFVVMLGLIAVALPAAPFWDGAAHFNFVFGMAPRIVIASLTAFLVGSFLNAYVMSRMKLASNEIGRAHV
;
A
#
# COMPACT_ATOMS: atom_id res chain seq x y z
N MET A 1 -15.00 -25.25 -7.80
CA MET A 1 -14.28 -24.77 -8.99
C MET A 1 -12.86 -24.43 -8.65
N LYS A 2 -11.94 -25.05 -9.35
CA LYS A 2 -10.53 -24.78 -9.13
C LYS A 2 -10.12 -23.56 -9.98
N GLN A 3 -9.97 -22.42 -9.33
CA GLN A 3 -9.38 -21.25 -9.99
C GLN A 3 -7.87 -21.39 -9.94
N LYS A 4 -7.27 -21.45 -11.13
CA LYS A 4 -5.81 -21.48 -11.21
C LYS A 4 -5.28 -20.06 -11.13
N VAL A 5 -4.45 -19.81 -10.12
CA VAL A 5 -3.74 -18.55 -9.97
C VAL A 5 -2.37 -18.71 -10.61
N SER A 6 -1.99 -17.79 -11.49
CA SER A 6 -0.68 -17.84 -12.12
C SER A 6 0.41 -17.50 -11.08
N VAL A 7 1.56 -18.13 -11.22
CA VAL A 7 2.68 -17.88 -10.30
C VAL A 7 3.13 -16.42 -10.36
N PRO A 8 3.29 -15.79 -11.55
CA PRO A 8 3.66 -14.37 -11.60
C PRO A 8 2.67 -13.46 -10.89
N PHE A 9 1.37 -13.71 -11.03
CA PHE A 9 0.34 -12.92 -10.35
C PHE A 9 0.46 -13.06 -8.83
N MET A 10 0.63 -14.28 -8.36
CA MET A 10 0.80 -14.55 -6.93
C MET A 10 2.02 -13.83 -6.36
N LEU A 11 3.15 -13.90 -7.07
CA LEU A 11 4.40 -13.28 -6.62
C LEU A 11 4.27 -11.75 -6.58
N LEU A 12 3.65 -11.16 -7.59
CA LEU A 12 3.43 -9.71 -7.61
C LEU A 12 2.47 -9.27 -6.51
N GLY A 13 1.44 -10.06 -6.26
CA GLY A 13 0.50 -9.79 -5.17
C GLY A 13 1.16 -9.85 -3.81
N ILE A 14 2.01 -10.85 -3.58
CA ILE A 14 2.77 -10.99 -2.34
C ILE A 14 3.74 -9.81 -2.20
N LEU A 15 4.44 -9.45 -3.27
CA LEU A 15 5.38 -8.34 -3.25
C LEU A 15 4.66 -7.03 -2.94
N PHE A 16 3.50 -6.79 -3.54
CA PHE A 16 2.70 -5.60 -3.25
C PHE A 16 2.30 -5.55 -1.77
N ASN A 17 1.82 -6.66 -1.22
CA ASN A 17 1.45 -6.73 0.19
C ASN A 17 2.63 -6.45 1.11
N VAL A 18 3.78 -7.06 0.81
CA VAL A 18 4.99 -6.86 1.60
C VAL A 18 5.45 -5.41 1.52
N CYS A 19 5.43 -4.81 0.33
CA CYS A 19 5.80 -3.42 0.14
C CYS A 19 4.87 -2.48 0.92
N LEU A 20 3.57 -2.75 0.90
CA LEU A 20 2.59 -1.93 1.62
C LEU A 20 2.82 -1.98 3.13
N ILE A 21 3.04 -3.16 3.68
CA ILE A 21 3.33 -3.34 5.10
C ILE A 21 4.66 -2.67 5.45
N ALA A 22 5.69 -2.89 4.64
CA ALA A 22 7.01 -2.30 4.86
C ALA A 22 6.95 -0.78 4.80
N ALA A 23 6.20 -0.21 3.85
CA ALA A 23 6.04 1.24 3.74
C ALA A 23 5.45 1.83 5.01
N ASN A 24 4.42 1.19 5.56
CA ASN A 24 3.77 1.68 6.78
C ASN A 24 4.70 1.65 7.99
N LEU A 25 5.53 0.63 8.09
CA LEU A 25 6.53 0.56 9.17
C LEU A 25 7.67 1.56 8.96
N LEU A 26 8.11 1.75 7.72
CA LEU A 26 9.18 2.70 7.40
C LEU A 26 8.73 4.15 7.57
N GLU A 27 7.44 4.43 7.48
CA GLU A 27 6.91 5.78 7.66
C GLU A 27 7.10 6.30 9.09
N THR A 28 7.45 5.44 10.04
CA THR A 28 7.76 5.89 11.40
C THR A 28 9.06 6.67 11.47
N LYS A 29 9.93 6.54 10.47
CA LYS A 29 11.19 7.27 10.40
C LYS A 29 11.05 8.46 9.48
N VAL A 30 11.43 9.64 10.00
CA VAL A 30 11.47 10.88 9.22
C VAL A 30 12.91 11.09 8.76
N ILE A 31 13.08 11.30 7.45
CA ILE A 31 14.40 11.53 6.86
C ILE A 31 14.43 12.86 6.13
N GLN A 32 15.63 13.38 5.90
CA GLN A 32 15.84 14.58 5.09
C GLN A 32 16.59 14.20 3.83
N VAL A 33 16.02 14.57 2.68
CA VAL A 33 16.64 14.36 1.37
C VAL A 33 16.68 15.69 0.66
N PHE A 34 17.89 16.17 0.38
CA PHE A 34 18.14 17.46 -0.29
C PHE A 34 17.39 18.62 0.39
N GLY A 35 17.36 18.62 1.73
CA GLY A 35 16.70 19.68 2.50
C GLY A 35 15.18 19.51 2.62
N ILE A 36 14.60 18.51 2.01
CA ILE A 36 13.16 18.21 2.09
C ILE A 36 12.94 17.11 3.13
N THR A 37 12.01 17.35 4.05
CA THR A 37 11.65 16.39 5.08
C THR A 37 10.58 15.44 4.55
N VAL A 38 10.90 14.14 4.51
CA VAL A 38 9.98 13.10 4.04
C VAL A 38 10.08 11.89 4.96
N THR A 39 9.16 10.95 4.82
CA THR A 39 9.23 9.70 5.58
C THR A 39 10.01 8.66 4.79
N ALA A 40 10.55 7.67 5.51
CA ALA A 40 11.30 6.59 4.86
C ALA A 40 10.42 5.70 3.98
N GLY A 41 9.10 5.78 4.14
CA GLY A 41 8.15 5.08 3.26
C GLY A 41 8.27 5.49 1.81
N LEU A 42 8.84 6.66 1.55
CA LEU A 42 9.10 7.13 0.18
C LEU A 42 9.93 6.13 -0.64
N LEU A 43 10.76 5.33 0.01
CA LEU A 43 11.58 4.33 -0.67
C LEU A 43 10.74 3.23 -1.32
N VAL A 44 9.58 2.94 -0.77
CA VAL A 44 8.77 1.78 -1.15
C VAL A 44 7.56 2.17 -1.98
N PHE A 45 6.99 3.35 -1.79
CA PHE A 45 5.79 3.78 -2.50
C PHE A 45 5.89 3.67 -4.03
N PRO A 46 6.98 4.15 -4.68
CA PRO A 46 7.09 4.01 -6.13
C PRO A 46 7.04 2.57 -6.60
N ILE A 47 7.66 1.66 -5.84
CA ILE A 47 7.66 0.23 -6.16
C ILE A 47 6.24 -0.31 -6.10
N SER A 48 5.48 0.06 -5.08
CA SER A 48 4.09 -0.37 -4.91
C SER A 48 3.21 0.09 -6.07
N TYR A 49 3.36 1.34 -6.49
CA TYR A 49 2.59 1.88 -7.59
C TYR A 49 2.91 1.18 -8.91
N ILE A 50 4.18 0.92 -9.17
CA ILE A 50 4.60 0.21 -10.39
C ILE A 50 4.01 -1.20 -10.41
N ILE A 51 4.07 -1.91 -9.29
CA ILE A 51 3.51 -3.26 -9.19
C ILE A 51 2.01 -3.25 -9.44
N ASN A 52 1.31 -2.29 -8.84
CA ASN A 52 -0.13 -2.16 -9.01
C ASN A 52 -0.50 -1.88 -10.47
N ASP A 53 0.23 -0.99 -11.11
CA ASP A 53 0.00 -0.67 -12.52
C ASP A 53 0.25 -1.87 -13.42
N CYS A 54 1.29 -2.65 -13.14
CA CYS A 54 1.58 -3.88 -13.89
C CYS A 54 0.46 -4.90 -13.73
N ILE A 55 -0.05 -5.08 -12.51
CA ILE A 55 -1.15 -6.02 -12.26
C ILE A 55 -2.41 -5.56 -12.99
N ALA A 56 -2.72 -4.27 -12.92
CA ALA A 56 -3.91 -3.72 -13.58
C ALA A 56 -3.85 -3.89 -15.09
N GLU A 57 -2.65 -3.72 -15.67
CA GLU A 57 -2.48 -3.81 -17.12
C GLU A 57 -2.52 -5.25 -17.64
N VAL A 58 -1.92 -6.19 -16.91
CA VAL A 58 -1.82 -7.59 -17.34
C VAL A 58 -3.08 -8.39 -16.98
N TRP A 59 -3.61 -8.21 -15.77
CA TRP A 59 -4.74 -9.01 -15.27
C TRP A 59 -6.05 -8.23 -15.12
N GLY A 60 -6.03 -6.93 -15.32
CA GLY A 60 -7.20 -6.08 -15.26
C GLY A 60 -7.47 -5.46 -13.90
N PHE A 61 -8.35 -4.46 -13.89
CA PHE A 61 -8.66 -3.68 -12.70
C PHE A 61 -9.29 -4.50 -11.59
N ARG A 62 -10.09 -5.50 -11.94
CA ARG A 62 -10.78 -6.32 -10.94
C ARG A 62 -9.76 -7.05 -10.07
N LYS A 63 -8.75 -7.65 -10.68
CA LYS A 63 -7.70 -8.37 -9.94
C LYS A 63 -6.77 -7.42 -9.20
N ALA A 64 -6.46 -6.28 -9.81
CA ALA A 64 -5.67 -5.24 -9.14
C ALA A 64 -6.38 -4.76 -7.88
N ARG A 65 -7.68 -4.52 -7.98
CA ARG A 65 -8.48 -4.09 -6.83
C ARG A 65 -8.49 -5.16 -5.73
N LEU A 66 -8.58 -6.42 -6.11
CA LEU A 66 -8.53 -7.52 -5.15
C LEU A 66 -7.21 -7.52 -4.38
N ILE A 67 -6.09 -7.34 -5.08
CA ILE A 67 -4.77 -7.28 -4.45
C ILE A 67 -4.67 -6.08 -3.50
N ILE A 68 -5.19 -4.92 -3.91
CA ILE A 68 -5.17 -3.72 -3.08
C ILE A 68 -5.93 -3.93 -1.77
N TRP A 69 -7.17 -4.43 -1.87
CA TRP A 69 -7.98 -4.68 -0.68
C TRP A 69 -7.36 -5.75 0.21
N SER A 70 -6.76 -6.79 -0.41
CA SER A 70 -6.01 -7.81 0.34
C SER A 70 -4.83 -7.19 1.08
N GLY A 71 -4.13 -6.27 0.44
CA GLY A 71 -3.00 -5.56 1.04
C GLY A 71 -3.40 -4.79 2.29
N PHE A 72 -4.49 -4.03 2.21
CA PHE A 72 -4.98 -3.27 3.36
C PHE A 72 -5.51 -4.19 4.47
N ALA A 73 -6.17 -5.30 4.11
CA ALA A 73 -6.62 -6.28 5.09
C ALA A 73 -5.45 -6.90 5.83
N MET A 74 -4.38 -7.26 5.12
CA MET A 74 -3.17 -7.82 5.73
C MET A 74 -2.46 -6.78 6.59
N ASN A 75 -2.42 -5.54 6.15
CA ASN A 75 -1.86 -4.44 6.93
C ASN A 75 -2.62 -4.25 8.24
N PHE A 76 -3.94 -4.27 8.16
CA PHE A 76 -4.79 -4.17 9.36
C PHE A 76 -4.51 -5.31 10.32
N PHE A 77 -4.34 -6.52 9.79
CA PHE A 77 -3.99 -7.70 10.58
C PHE A 77 -2.66 -7.51 11.31
N VAL A 78 -1.64 -7.01 10.61
CA VAL A 78 -0.32 -6.75 11.20
C VAL A 78 -0.43 -5.69 12.31
N VAL A 79 -1.22 -4.63 12.08
CA VAL A 79 -1.46 -3.58 13.08
C VAL A 79 -2.11 -4.17 14.33
N MET A 80 -3.11 -5.03 14.15
CA MET A 80 -3.77 -5.68 15.29
C MET A 80 -2.80 -6.54 16.09
N LEU A 81 -1.95 -7.31 15.41
CA LEU A 81 -0.92 -8.09 16.08
C LEU A 81 0.07 -7.19 16.84
N GLY A 82 0.47 -6.09 16.22
CA GLY A 82 1.36 -5.12 16.84
C GLY A 82 0.77 -4.51 18.10
N LEU A 83 -0.51 -4.15 18.06
CA LEU A 83 -1.20 -3.59 19.23
C LEU A 83 -1.32 -4.61 20.36
N ILE A 84 -1.59 -5.87 20.02
CA ILE A 84 -1.63 -6.94 21.02
C ILE A 84 -0.26 -7.10 21.66
N ALA A 85 0.80 -7.08 20.86
CA ALA A 85 2.16 -7.19 21.35
C ALA A 85 2.54 -6.01 22.26
N VAL A 86 2.08 -4.80 21.91
CA VAL A 86 2.32 -3.62 22.74
C VAL A 86 1.62 -3.75 24.11
N ALA A 87 0.43 -4.34 24.13
CA ALA A 87 -0.35 -4.54 25.35
C ALA A 87 0.24 -5.60 26.27
N LEU A 88 1.05 -6.52 25.74
CA LEU A 88 1.70 -7.55 26.55
C LEU A 88 2.84 -6.94 27.37
N PRO A 89 3.01 -7.37 28.65
CA PRO A 89 4.07 -6.81 29.49
C PRO A 89 5.46 -7.22 28.97
N ALA A 90 6.36 -6.26 28.95
CA ALA A 90 7.74 -6.50 28.56
C ALA A 90 8.50 -7.25 29.68
N ALA A 91 9.49 -8.05 29.28
CA ALA A 91 10.34 -8.72 30.24
C ALA A 91 11.16 -7.66 31.03
N PRO A 92 11.35 -7.87 32.34
CA PRO A 92 12.03 -6.85 33.17
C PRO A 92 13.46 -6.52 32.71
N PHE A 93 14.13 -7.45 32.06
CA PHE A 93 15.50 -7.26 31.58
C PHE A 93 15.61 -6.68 30.18
N TRP A 94 14.47 -6.42 29.50
CA TRP A 94 14.47 -5.93 28.12
C TRP A 94 14.22 -4.43 28.08
N ASP A 95 15.17 -3.69 27.47
CA ASP A 95 15.14 -2.23 27.44
C ASP A 95 14.46 -1.67 26.19
N GLY A 96 14.04 -2.51 25.28
CA GLY A 96 13.51 -2.07 23.98
C GLY A 96 12.02 -1.74 23.94
N ALA A 97 11.33 -1.82 25.07
CA ALA A 97 9.86 -1.64 25.12
C ALA A 97 9.43 -0.27 24.60
N ALA A 98 10.13 0.80 24.96
CA ALA A 98 9.78 2.15 24.52
C ALA A 98 9.91 2.30 23.02
N HIS A 99 10.96 1.73 22.45
CA HIS A 99 11.19 1.78 20.99
C HIS A 99 10.15 0.98 20.22
N PHE A 100 9.83 -0.21 20.70
CA PHE A 100 8.81 -1.06 20.09
C PHE A 100 7.45 -0.38 20.15
N ASN A 101 7.08 0.15 21.31
CA ASN A 101 5.82 0.83 21.49
C ASN A 101 5.69 2.07 20.62
N PHE A 102 6.79 2.78 20.38
CA PHE A 102 6.80 3.94 19.50
C PHE A 102 6.42 3.54 18.07
N VAL A 103 7.08 2.51 17.53
CA VAL A 103 6.84 2.08 16.15
C VAL A 103 5.43 1.53 15.99
N PHE A 104 5.03 0.57 16.80
CA PHE A 104 3.75 -0.11 16.63
C PHE A 104 2.58 0.69 17.17
N GLY A 105 2.82 1.61 18.09
CA GLY A 105 1.79 2.53 18.55
C GLY A 105 1.38 3.55 17.50
N MET A 106 2.29 3.90 16.59
CA MET A 106 1.98 4.80 15.48
C MET A 106 1.35 4.07 14.29
N ALA A 107 1.53 2.76 14.20
CA ALA A 107 1.10 1.99 13.03
C ALA A 107 -0.40 2.14 12.71
N PRO A 108 -1.34 2.11 13.67
CA PRO A 108 -2.76 2.30 13.34
C PRO A 108 -3.05 3.63 12.67
N ARG A 109 -2.44 4.70 13.16
CA ARG A 109 -2.62 6.04 12.58
C ARG A 109 -2.09 6.09 11.15
N ILE A 110 -0.91 5.51 10.93
CA ILE A 110 -0.28 5.47 9.61
C ILE A 110 -1.13 4.66 8.62
N VAL A 111 -1.65 3.51 9.05
CA VAL A 111 -2.47 2.65 8.19
C VAL A 111 -3.76 3.35 7.80
N ILE A 112 -4.43 4.02 8.75
CA ILE A 112 -5.66 4.76 8.46
C ILE A 112 -5.38 5.90 7.48
N ALA A 113 -4.30 6.65 7.70
CA ALA A 113 -3.91 7.74 6.81
C ALA A 113 -3.56 7.22 5.42
N SER A 114 -2.82 6.12 5.33
CA SER A 114 -2.46 5.50 4.06
C SER A 114 -3.67 4.99 3.30
N LEU A 115 -4.60 4.35 4.01
CA LEU A 115 -5.84 3.87 3.40
C LEU A 115 -6.65 5.01 2.84
N THR A 116 -6.82 6.09 3.62
CA THR A 116 -7.56 7.27 3.18
C THR A 116 -6.90 7.90 1.94
N ALA A 117 -5.59 8.09 2.00
CA ALA A 117 -4.84 8.66 0.88
C ALA A 117 -4.93 7.78 -0.36
N PHE A 118 -4.85 6.47 -0.18
CA PHE A 118 -4.93 5.53 -1.28
C PHE A 118 -6.31 5.53 -1.92
N LEU A 119 -7.38 5.52 -1.12
CA LEU A 119 -8.75 5.54 -1.64
C LEU A 119 -9.03 6.82 -2.41
N VAL A 120 -8.61 7.98 -1.88
CA VAL A 120 -8.78 9.26 -2.55
C VAL A 120 -7.97 9.29 -3.84
N GLY A 121 -6.71 8.85 -3.79
CA GLY A 121 -5.84 8.81 -4.96
C GLY A 121 -6.36 7.87 -6.03
N SER A 122 -6.83 6.68 -5.65
CA SER A 122 -7.42 5.72 -6.58
C SER A 122 -8.67 6.26 -7.24
N PHE A 123 -9.53 6.91 -6.45
CA PHE A 123 -10.77 7.50 -7.00
C PHE A 123 -10.44 8.60 -8.00
N LEU A 124 -9.52 9.50 -7.66
CA LEU A 124 -9.10 10.57 -8.55
C LEU A 124 -8.45 10.01 -9.81
N ASN A 125 -7.60 8.99 -9.68
CA ASN A 125 -6.95 8.35 -10.80
C ASN A 125 -7.98 7.72 -11.75
N ALA A 126 -8.96 7.02 -11.21
CA ALA A 126 -10.03 6.41 -11.99
C ALA A 126 -10.86 7.47 -12.71
N TYR A 127 -11.16 8.57 -12.02
CA TYR A 127 -11.92 9.67 -12.62
C TYR A 127 -11.15 10.30 -13.78
N VAL A 128 -9.88 10.61 -13.57
CA VAL A 128 -9.03 11.19 -14.62
C VAL A 128 -8.89 10.25 -15.80
N MET A 129 -8.68 8.95 -15.54
CA MET A 129 -8.57 7.94 -16.60
C MET A 129 -9.85 7.83 -17.40
N SER A 130 -11.01 7.88 -16.75
CA SER A 130 -12.30 7.87 -17.43
C SER A 130 -12.46 9.08 -18.34
N ARG A 131 -12.09 10.25 -17.85
CA ARG A 131 -12.14 11.49 -18.65
C ARG A 131 -11.20 11.41 -19.85
N MET A 132 -10.00 10.90 -19.64
CA MET A 132 -9.02 10.76 -20.73
C MET A 132 -9.49 9.75 -21.77
N LYS A 133 -10.12 8.66 -21.36
CA LYS A 133 -10.67 7.67 -22.30
C LYS A 133 -11.79 8.26 -23.14
N LEU A 134 -12.68 9.04 -22.55
CA LEU A 134 -13.75 9.71 -23.29
C LEU A 134 -13.19 10.67 -24.30
N ALA A 135 -12.21 11.51 -23.91
CA ALA A 135 -11.56 12.43 -24.82
C ALA A 135 -10.84 11.71 -25.94
N SER A 136 -10.15 10.62 -25.63
CA SER A 136 -9.43 9.81 -26.60
C SER A 136 -10.37 9.15 -27.61
N ASN A 137 -11.53 8.65 -27.14
CA ASN A 137 -12.55 8.06 -28.01
C ASN A 137 -13.15 9.09 -28.96
N GLU A 138 -13.41 10.31 -28.47
CA GLU A 138 -13.91 11.41 -29.30
C GLU A 138 -12.90 11.79 -30.37
N ILE A 139 -11.62 11.88 -30.00
CA ILE A 139 -10.57 12.17 -30.96
C ILE A 139 -10.46 11.05 -31.99
N GLY A 140 -10.55 9.79 -31.55
CA GLY A 140 -10.53 8.64 -32.43
C GLY A 140 -11.68 8.63 -33.42
N ARG A 141 -12.86 9.00 -32.98
CA ARG A 141 -14.03 9.11 -33.86
C ARG A 141 -13.89 10.23 -34.89
N ALA A 142 -13.25 11.33 -34.48
CA ALA A 142 -13.03 12.45 -35.39
C ALA A 142 -12.06 12.10 -36.54
N HIS A 143 -11.17 11.12 -36.33
CA HIS A 143 -10.21 10.69 -37.33
C HIS A 143 -10.69 9.52 -38.20
N VAL A 144 -11.84 8.98 -37.92
CA VAL A 144 -12.46 7.93 -38.73
C VAL A 144 -13.52 8.55 -39.68
#